data_eb7ad393ed2410a32a16e85bae45c587
#
_entry.id   eb7ad393ed2410a32a16e85bae45c587
#
_cell.length_a   1.000
_cell.length_b   1.000
_cell.length_c   1.000
_cell.angle_alpha   90.00
_cell.angle_beta   90.00
_cell.angle_gamma   90.00
#
_symmetry.space_group_name_H-M   'P 1'
#
loop_
_entity.id
_entity.type
_entity.pdbx_description
1 polymer ?
#
loop_
_entity_poly.entity_id
_entity_poly.type
_entity_poly.pdbx_seq_one_letter_code
_entity_poly.pdbx_strand_id
1 'polypeptide(L)'
;MWSQSYSAHKGTVELALYRKRSVAPQPGEIALPVLVLVHGSSNSAQPTYDLTVPGAGEYSLMNVFAGYGFDVWSFDCENYGRSARTAGNSDIASGAADIAAVLALIERETGATRAHLFGESSGALRAALFAAQHPERVDRLVLGGYTYTGKGSPTLAKRALDLERFKASPRRKRDQAMIDSIFSRDKPGTSEPGVPAAVGAIELTFGEEVPTGTYVDMIENLPIVEPEQLRGPVMLITGEYDGIASPDDLLEFYRKLTGVEKQFIVLPATAHSLVWSKNRQLLWHWLRAFLSEPAYTPV
;
A
#
# COMPACT_ATOMS: atom_id res chain seq x y z
N MET A 1 11.09 -20.61 -2.13
CA MET A 1 9.93 -19.70 -2.03
C MET A 1 8.81 -20.25 -2.91
N TRP A 2 7.65 -20.52 -2.35
CA TRP A 2 6.45 -20.91 -3.09
C TRP A 2 5.63 -19.67 -3.46
N SER A 3 5.01 -19.67 -4.64
CA SER A 3 4.15 -18.59 -5.11
C SER A 3 3.00 -19.12 -5.97
N GLN A 4 1.85 -18.45 -5.90
CA GLN A 4 0.68 -18.78 -6.71
C GLN A 4 -0.12 -17.49 -7.00
N SER A 5 -0.70 -17.40 -8.20
CA SER A 5 -1.63 -16.34 -8.57
C SER A 5 -3.07 -16.80 -8.41
N TYR A 6 -3.94 -15.85 -8.06
CA TYR A 6 -5.38 -16.06 -7.86
C TYR A 6 -6.17 -14.96 -8.54
N SER A 7 -7.49 -15.14 -8.57
CA SER A 7 -8.44 -14.15 -9.06
C SER A 7 -9.57 -13.99 -8.05
N ALA A 8 -9.81 -12.75 -7.60
CA ALA A 8 -10.98 -12.40 -6.78
C ALA A 8 -11.97 -11.59 -7.61
N HIS A 9 -13.22 -11.52 -7.17
CA HIS A 9 -14.28 -10.80 -7.86
C HIS A 9 -14.94 -9.77 -6.96
N LYS A 10 -14.89 -8.50 -7.37
CA LYS A 10 -15.71 -7.41 -6.85
C LYS A 10 -16.91 -7.25 -7.78
N GLY A 11 -18.01 -7.96 -7.51
CA GLY A 11 -19.10 -8.09 -8.47
C GLY A 11 -18.62 -8.74 -9.77
N THR A 12 -18.68 -8.02 -10.88
CA THR A 12 -18.20 -8.47 -12.20
C THR A 12 -16.74 -8.11 -12.48
N VAL A 13 -16.11 -7.34 -11.59
CA VAL A 13 -14.71 -6.90 -11.76
C VAL A 13 -13.76 -7.97 -11.23
N GLU A 14 -12.93 -8.51 -12.12
CA GLU A 14 -11.88 -9.45 -11.76
C GLU A 14 -10.63 -8.72 -11.26
N LEU A 15 -10.11 -9.15 -10.09
CA LEU A 15 -8.90 -8.62 -9.47
C LEU A 15 -7.81 -9.70 -9.48
N ALA A 16 -6.61 -9.36 -9.96
CA ALA A 16 -5.45 -10.24 -9.94
C ALA A 16 -4.76 -10.20 -8.59
N LEU A 17 -4.49 -11.38 -8.00
CA LEU A 17 -3.83 -11.55 -6.71
C LEU A 17 -2.58 -12.41 -6.83
N TYR A 18 -1.65 -12.16 -5.94
CA TYR A 18 -0.36 -12.84 -5.82
C TYR A 18 -0.18 -13.29 -4.37
N ARG A 19 0.15 -14.58 -4.16
CA ARG A 19 0.43 -15.17 -2.85
C ARG A 19 1.83 -15.70 -2.80
N LYS A 20 2.54 -15.47 -1.70
CA LYS A 20 3.85 -16.06 -1.43
C LYS A 20 3.96 -16.60 -0.01
N ARG A 21 4.66 -17.72 0.11
CA ARG A 21 5.01 -18.37 1.38
C ARG A 21 6.41 -18.97 1.27
N SER A 22 7.03 -19.27 2.40
CA SER A 22 8.32 -20.00 2.42
C SER A 22 8.20 -21.37 1.78
N VAL A 23 7.09 -22.08 2.05
CA VAL A 23 6.74 -23.39 1.51
C VAL A 23 5.27 -23.43 1.05
N ALA A 24 4.93 -24.37 0.18
CA ALA A 24 3.54 -24.57 -0.25
C ALA A 24 2.63 -24.93 0.94
N PRO A 25 1.35 -24.49 0.93
CA PRO A 25 0.36 -24.90 1.93
C PRO A 25 0.24 -26.41 2.02
N GLN A 26 0.10 -26.95 3.23
CA GLN A 26 -0.09 -28.37 3.47
C GLN A 26 -1.43 -28.64 4.21
N PRO A 27 -2.14 -29.71 3.89
CA PRO A 27 -3.35 -30.07 4.62
C PRO A 27 -3.06 -30.24 6.12
N GLY A 28 -3.86 -29.58 6.97
CA GLY A 28 -3.76 -29.69 8.44
C GLY A 28 -2.60 -28.93 9.06
N GLU A 29 -1.90 -28.08 8.33
CA GLU A 29 -0.86 -27.22 8.89
C GLU A 29 -1.45 -26.16 9.83
N ILE A 30 -0.61 -25.62 10.72
CA ILE A 30 -0.97 -24.45 11.51
C ILE A 30 -1.06 -23.23 10.58
N ALA A 31 -2.17 -22.51 10.65
CA ALA A 31 -2.37 -21.32 9.83
C ALA A 31 -1.30 -20.25 10.12
N LEU A 32 -0.68 -19.72 9.07
CA LEU A 32 0.24 -18.59 9.17
C LEU A 32 -0.54 -17.28 9.28
N PRO A 33 0.03 -16.26 9.96
CA PRO A 33 -0.56 -14.93 9.95
C PRO A 33 -0.61 -14.38 8.51
N VAL A 34 -1.78 -13.89 8.12
CA VAL A 34 -2.00 -13.33 6.78
C VAL A 34 -1.56 -11.87 6.75
N LEU A 35 -0.74 -11.50 5.77
CA LEU A 35 -0.35 -10.13 5.48
C LEU A 35 -0.80 -9.73 4.08
N VAL A 36 -1.64 -8.70 3.97
CA VAL A 36 -2.10 -8.14 2.69
C VAL A 36 -1.43 -6.80 2.41
N LEU A 37 -0.81 -6.68 1.24
CA LEU A 37 -0.08 -5.52 0.77
C LEU A 37 -0.90 -4.74 -0.26
N VAL A 38 -1.15 -3.44 0.00
CA VAL A 38 -2.04 -2.58 -0.79
C VAL A 38 -1.24 -1.46 -1.45
N HIS A 39 -1.11 -1.50 -2.78
CA HIS A 39 -0.30 -0.56 -3.55
C HIS A 39 -0.90 0.85 -3.68
N GLY A 40 -0.05 1.83 -4.02
CA GLY A 40 -0.42 3.23 -4.20
C GLY A 40 -1.00 3.58 -5.58
N SER A 41 -1.00 4.89 -5.91
CA SER A 41 -1.74 5.46 -7.05
C SER A 41 -1.10 5.27 -8.43
N SER A 42 0.18 4.96 -8.51
CA SER A 42 0.92 5.06 -9.79
C SER A 42 1.42 3.72 -10.29
N ASN A 43 1.50 2.74 -9.41
CA ASN A 43 2.08 1.44 -9.69
C ASN A 43 1.17 0.33 -9.18
N SER A 44 1.29 -0.85 -9.81
CA SER A 44 0.58 -2.06 -9.45
C SER A 44 1.31 -2.86 -8.36
N ALA A 45 0.76 -3.98 -7.94
CA ALA A 45 1.26 -4.79 -6.83
C ALA A 45 2.66 -5.37 -7.09
N GLN A 46 2.86 -5.96 -8.28
CA GLN A 46 4.09 -6.68 -8.58
C GLN A 46 5.34 -5.79 -8.52
N PRO A 47 5.45 -4.64 -9.21
CA PRO A 47 6.61 -3.77 -9.12
C PRO A 47 6.72 -3.07 -7.75
N THR A 48 5.63 -2.95 -7.01
CA THR A 48 5.67 -2.36 -5.67
C THR A 48 6.19 -3.35 -4.63
N TYR A 49 5.71 -4.58 -4.61
CA TYR A 49 5.95 -5.50 -3.50
C TYR A 49 6.71 -6.76 -3.86
N ASP A 50 6.95 -7.00 -5.16
CA ASP A 50 7.66 -8.18 -5.65
C ASP A 50 8.70 -7.83 -6.73
N LEU A 51 9.36 -6.69 -6.55
CA LEU A 51 10.36 -6.19 -7.50
C LEU A 51 11.66 -6.99 -7.40
N THR A 52 12.27 -7.24 -8.55
CA THR A 52 13.66 -7.68 -8.67
C THR A 52 14.48 -6.59 -9.33
N VAL A 53 15.56 -6.17 -8.66
CA VAL A 53 16.51 -5.18 -9.20
C VAL A 53 17.88 -5.88 -9.34
N PRO A 54 18.36 -6.14 -10.55
CA PRO A 54 19.61 -6.86 -10.76
C PRO A 54 20.79 -6.19 -10.02
N GLY A 55 21.53 -6.96 -9.24
CA GLY A 55 22.71 -6.49 -8.50
C GLY A 55 22.45 -5.64 -7.26
N ALA A 56 21.18 -5.33 -6.91
CA ALA A 56 20.85 -4.44 -5.81
C ALA A 56 20.30 -5.15 -4.54
N GLY A 57 20.40 -6.48 -4.50
CA GLY A 57 19.91 -7.28 -3.37
C GLY A 57 18.39 -7.49 -3.40
N GLU A 58 17.82 -7.91 -2.27
CA GLU A 58 16.39 -8.22 -2.17
C GLU A 58 15.55 -6.92 -2.15
N TYR A 59 14.52 -6.87 -3.00
CA TYR A 59 13.51 -5.80 -3.05
C TYR A 59 12.09 -6.34 -2.85
N SER A 60 11.89 -7.66 -2.96
CA SER A 60 10.57 -8.25 -2.76
C SER A 60 10.18 -8.28 -1.28
N LEU A 61 9.31 -7.34 -0.88
CA LEU A 61 8.69 -7.37 0.44
C LEU A 61 7.92 -8.70 0.66
N MET A 62 7.33 -9.25 -0.40
CA MET A 62 6.64 -10.54 -0.35
C MET A 62 7.60 -11.68 0.01
N ASN A 63 8.80 -11.73 -0.59
CA ASN A 63 9.81 -12.74 -0.27
C ASN A 63 10.26 -12.64 1.19
N VAL A 64 10.56 -11.40 1.62
CA VAL A 64 11.07 -11.13 2.97
C VAL A 64 10.06 -11.59 4.04
N PHE A 65 8.79 -11.20 3.90
CA PHE A 65 7.77 -11.54 4.89
C PHE A 65 7.33 -13.00 4.81
N ALA A 66 7.31 -13.60 3.63
CA ALA A 66 7.15 -15.05 3.50
C ALA A 66 8.28 -15.79 4.23
N GLY A 67 9.52 -15.31 4.14
CA GLY A 67 10.67 -15.82 4.91
C GLY A 67 10.53 -15.62 6.42
N TYR A 68 9.81 -14.60 6.88
CA TYR A 68 9.49 -14.41 8.31
C TYR A 68 8.32 -15.24 8.81
N GLY A 69 7.71 -16.06 7.95
CA GLY A 69 6.63 -16.97 8.34
C GLY A 69 5.22 -16.42 8.16
N PHE A 70 5.05 -15.37 7.36
CA PHE A 70 3.74 -14.87 6.97
C PHE A 70 3.21 -15.57 5.70
N ASP A 71 1.89 -15.65 5.60
CA ASP A 71 1.18 -15.92 4.36
C ASP A 71 0.93 -14.56 3.67
N VAL A 72 1.78 -14.21 2.69
CA VAL A 72 1.82 -12.86 2.12
C VAL A 72 1.00 -12.79 0.85
N TRP A 73 0.07 -11.86 0.81
CA TRP A 73 -0.79 -11.58 -0.32
C TRP A 73 -0.60 -10.15 -0.80
N SER A 74 -0.68 -9.96 -2.10
CA SER A 74 -0.80 -8.66 -2.73
C SER A 74 -1.77 -8.75 -3.89
N PHE A 75 -2.31 -7.64 -4.35
CA PHE A 75 -3.27 -7.61 -5.44
C PHE A 75 -3.17 -6.33 -6.24
N ASP A 76 -3.55 -6.39 -7.49
CA ASP A 76 -3.76 -5.21 -8.31
C ASP A 76 -5.17 -4.68 -8.07
N CYS A 77 -5.30 -3.42 -7.64
CA CYS A 77 -6.61 -2.77 -7.57
C CYS A 77 -7.25 -2.71 -8.95
N GLU A 78 -8.58 -2.55 -9.00
CA GLU A 78 -9.31 -2.29 -10.24
C GLU A 78 -8.59 -1.26 -11.10
N ASN A 79 -8.44 -1.52 -12.40
CA ASN A 79 -7.75 -0.68 -13.38
C ASN A 79 -6.21 -0.61 -13.23
N TYR A 80 -5.59 -1.41 -12.38
CA TYR A 80 -4.13 -1.52 -12.25
C TYR A 80 -3.64 -2.91 -12.67
N GLY A 81 -2.36 -3.01 -13.01
CA GLY A 81 -1.66 -4.27 -13.28
C GLY A 81 -2.44 -5.21 -14.19
N ARG A 82 -2.70 -6.42 -13.71
CA ARG A 82 -3.46 -7.47 -14.41
C ARG A 82 -4.95 -7.50 -14.07
N SER A 83 -5.42 -6.65 -13.16
CA SER A 83 -6.85 -6.55 -12.84
C SER A 83 -7.65 -5.96 -14.00
N ALA A 84 -8.95 -6.26 -14.00
CA ALA A 84 -9.87 -5.82 -15.05
C ALA A 84 -9.87 -4.29 -15.23
N ARG A 85 -10.01 -3.87 -16.48
CA ARG A 85 -10.17 -2.46 -16.86
C ARG A 85 -11.66 -2.13 -16.99
N THR A 86 -12.09 -1.12 -16.25
CA THR A 86 -13.45 -0.60 -16.24
C THR A 86 -13.47 0.88 -16.63
N ALA A 87 -14.65 1.47 -16.79
CA ALA A 87 -14.79 2.91 -17.01
C ALA A 87 -14.56 3.75 -15.74
N GLY A 88 -14.50 3.12 -14.55
CA GLY A 88 -14.26 3.80 -13.27
C GLY A 88 -12.87 4.40 -13.16
N ASN A 89 -12.67 5.35 -12.24
CA ASN A 89 -11.41 6.02 -12.00
C ASN A 89 -10.60 5.45 -10.81
N SER A 90 -11.07 4.36 -10.19
CA SER A 90 -10.43 3.64 -9.07
C SER A 90 -10.01 4.57 -7.91
N ASP A 91 -10.98 5.29 -7.39
CA ASP A 91 -10.85 6.13 -6.20
C ASP A 91 -10.52 5.33 -4.92
N ILE A 92 -10.45 5.99 -3.79
CA ILE A 92 -10.12 5.34 -2.51
C ILE A 92 -11.22 4.36 -2.10
N ALA A 93 -12.50 4.71 -2.31
CA ALA A 93 -13.63 3.85 -1.96
C ALA A 93 -13.67 2.57 -2.80
N SER A 94 -13.39 2.67 -4.12
CA SER A 94 -13.24 1.52 -5.00
C SER A 94 -12.14 0.58 -4.50
N GLY A 95 -10.99 1.13 -4.08
CA GLY A 95 -9.88 0.33 -3.57
C GLY A 95 -10.17 -0.32 -2.20
N ALA A 96 -10.96 0.31 -1.33
CA ALA A 96 -11.44 -0.32 -0.09
C ALA A 96 -12.38 -1.51 -0.40
N ALA A 97 -13.24 -1.38 -1.41
CA ALA A 97 -14.08 -2.47 -1.88
C ALA A 97 -13.26 -3.61 -2.56
N ASP A 98 -12.13 -3.28 -3.20
CA ASP A 98 -11.18 -4.29 -3.71
C ASP A 98 -10.62 -5.12 -2.55
N ILE A 99 -10.22 -4.48 -1.43
CA ILE A 99 -9.71 -5.18 -0.24
C ILE A 99 -10.78 -6.14 0.33
N ALA A 100 -12.04 -5.74 0.36
CA ALA A 100 -13.14 -6.60 0.81
C ALA A 100 -13.25 -7.89 -0.05
N ALA A 101 -13.19 -7.76 -1.37
CA ALA A 101 -13.23 -8.90 -2.29
C ALA A 101 -12.00 -9.80 -2.15
N VAL A 102 -10.82 -9.21 -1.96
CA VAL A 102 -9.55 -9.91 -1.72
C VAL A 102 -9.61 -10.73 -0.44
N LEU A 103 -10.05 -10.13 0.69
CA LEU A 103 -10.16 -10.83 1.97
C LEU A 103 -11.21 -11.94 1.94
N ALA A 104 -12.29 -11.79 1.17
CA ALA A 104 -13.27 -12.87 0.99
C ALA A 104 -12.66 -14.08 0.25
N LEU A 105 -11.76 -13.86 -0.71
CA LEU A 105 -10.99 -14.94 -1.34
C LEU A 105 -10.00 -15.58 -0.35
N ILE A 106 -9.23 -14.75 0.36
CA ILE A 106 -8.24 -15.23 1.32
C ILE A 106 -8.89 -16.11 2.39
N GLU A 107 -10.04 -15.72 2.90
CA GLU A 107 -10.82 -16.51 3.85
C GLU A 107 -11.20 -17.89 3.29
N ARG A 108 -11.64 -17.97 2.04
CA ARG A 108 -11.94 -19.25 1.37
C ARG A 108 -10.71 -20.13 1.20
N GLU A 109 -9.57 -19.53 0.87
CA GLU A 109 -8.31 -20.26 0.60
C GLU A 109 -7.57 -20.68 1.88
N THR A 110 -7.73 -19.95 2.98
CA THR A 110 -6.90 -20.10 4.19
C THR A 110 -7.69 -20.34 5.47
N GLY A 111 -8.99 -20.02 5.48
CA GLY A 111 -9.83 -19.98 6.69
C GLY A 111 -9.58 -18.73 7.55
N ALA A 112 -8.64 -17.85 7.19
CA ALA A 112 -8.35 -16.65 7.96
C ALA A 112 -9.45 -15.61 7.78
N THR A 113 -10.16 -15.27 8.86
CA THR A 113 -11.22 -14.25 8.86
C THR A 113 -10.69 -12.83 9.05
N ARG A 114 -9.44 -12.69 9.49
CA ARG A 114 -8.73 -11.42 9.73
C ARG A 114 -7.37 -11.45 9.07
N ALA A 115 -6.83 -10.28 8.76
CA ALA A 115 -5.49 -10.11 8.21
C ALA A 115 -4.80 -8.85 8.73
N HIS A 116 -3.48 -8.85 8.74
CA HIS A 116 -2.68 -7.63 8.80
C HIS A 116 -2.74 -6.92 7.46
N LEU A 117 -2.87 -5.59 7.48
CA LEU A 117 -2.84 -4.76 6.28
C LEU A 117 -1.64 -3.83 6.31
N PHE A 118 -0.87 -3.79 5.22
CA PHE A 118 0.10 -2.74 4.94
C PHE A 118 -0.29 -2.05 3.64
N GLY A 119 -0.62 -0.76 3.73
CA GLY A 119 -0.84 0.09 2.57
C GLY A 119 0.23 1.17 2.46
N GLU A 120 0.66 1.51 1.25
CA GLU A 120 1.59 2.60 0.99
C GLU A 120 0.93 3.70 0.16
N SER A 121 1.11 4.99 0.56
CA SER A 121 0.55 6.14 -0.15
C SER A 121 -1.00 6.07 -0.20
N SER A 122 -1.62 6.18 -1.37
CA SER A 122 -3.07 5.97 -1.50
C SER A 122 -3.52 4.54 -1.15
N GLY A 123 -2.62 3.56 -1.16
CA GLY A 123 -2.87 2.24 -0.61
C GLY A 123 -3.10 2.27 0.90
N ALA A 124 -2.42 3.16 1.61
CA ALA A 124 -2.67 3.41 3.03
C ALA A 124 -4.06 4.04 3.28
N LEU A 125 -4.51 4.95 2.40
CA LEU A 125 -5.86 5.52 2.48
C LEU A 125 -6.94 4.45 2.24
N ARG A 126 -6.73 3.56 1.24
CA ARG A 126 -7.63 2.43 0.96
C ARG A 126 -7.71 1.47 2.13
N ALA A 127 -6.55 1.12 2.72
CA ALA A 127 -6.47 0.22 3.87
C ALA A 127 -7.11 0.86 5.13
N ALA A 128 -6.91 2.16 5.37
CA ALA A 128 -7.52 2.89 6.47
C ALA A 128 -9.06 2.94 6.34
N LEU A 129 -9.56 3.26 5.13
CA LEU A 129 -11.01 3.28 4.87
C LEU A 129 -11.63 1.89 5.08
N PHE A 130 -10.99 0.85 4.55
CA PHE A 130 -11.44 -0.52 4.78
C PHE A 130 -11.45 -0.89 6.26
N ALA A 131 -10.38 -0.56 7.01
CA ALA A 131 -10.28 -0.85 8.44
C ALA A 131 -11.32 -0.08 9.28
N ALA A 132 -11.67 1.13 8.88
CA ALA A 132 -12.75 1.90 9.53
C ALA A 132 -14.14 1.28 9.29
N GLN A 133 -14.37 0.73 8.08
CA GLN A 133 -15.64 0.09 7.70
C GLN A 133 -15.77 -1.34 8.23
N HIS A 134 -14.65 -2.08 8.37
CA HIS A 134 -14.59 -3.51 8.70
C HIS A 134 -13.51 -3.80 9.77
N PRO A 135 -13.60 -3.18 10.97
CA PRO A 135 -12.56 -3.34 12.00
C PRO A 135 -12.39 -4.81 12.45
N GLU A 136 -13.45 -5.60 12.35
CA GLU A 136 -13.43 -7.03 12.68
C GLU A 136 -12.60 -7.87 11.72
N ARG A 137 -12.25 -7.34 10.54
CA ARG A 137 -11.46 -8.03 9.50
C ARG A 137 -9.97 -7.70 9.55
N VAL A 138 -9.56 -6.77 10.41
CA VAL A 138 -8.17 -6.26 10.45
C VAL A 138 -7.54 -6.58 11.81
N ASP A 139 -6.38 -7.26 11.79
CA ASP A 139 -5.61 -7.53 13.01
C ASP A 139 -4.74 -6.34 13.38
N ARG A 140 -3.85 -5.91 12.48
CA ARG A 140 -2.97 -4.77 12.64
C ARG A 140 -2.93 -3.98 11.32
N LEU A 141 -2.96 -2.67 11.42
CA LEU A 141 -2.98 -1.75 10.29
C LEU A 141 -1.68 -0.96 10.23
N VAL A 142 -0.98 -1.04 9.12
CA VAL A 142 0.21 -0.21 8.86
C VAL A 142 -0.07 0.76 7.71
N LEU A 143 0.10 2.04 7.98
CA LEU A 143 -0.15 3.15 7.07
C LEU A 143 1.18 3.79 6.68
N GLY A 144 1.73 3.36 5.52
CA GLY A 144 2.99 3.85 4.96
C GLY A 144 2.80 5.08 4.09
N GLY A 145 3.50 6.19 4.40
CA GLY A 145 3.35 7.43 3.64
C GLY A 145 1.89 7.92 3.58
N TYR A 146 1.17 7.77 4.68
CA TYR A 146 -0.25 8.13 4.80
C TYR A 146 -0.46 9.64 4.76
N THR A 147 -1.55 10.09 4.19
CA THR A 147 -1.93 11.52 4.17
C THR A 147 -3.26 11.68 4.91
N TYR A 148 -3.28 12.49 5.96
CA TYR A 148 -4.50 12.74 6.74
C TYR A 148 -5.34 13.84 6.09
N THR A 149 -4.92 15.10 6.25
CA THR A 149 -5.60 16.25 5.64
C THR A 149 -4.88 16.78 4.41
N GLY A 150 -3.65 16.35 4.18
CA GLY A 150 -2.78 16.87 3.13
C GLY A 150 -2.12 18.22 3.46
N LYS A 151 -2.32 18.73 4.67
CA LYS A 151 -1.73 20.01 5.10
C LYS A 151 -0.20 19.92 5.09
N GLY A 152 0.44 20.93 4.48
CA GLY A 152 1.89 20.98 4.39
C GLY A 152 2.50 20.10 3.30
N SER A 153 1.71 19.45 2.44
CA SER A 153 2.19 18.63 1.34
C SER A 153 2.51 19.46 0.09
N PRO A 154 3.79 19.62 -0.28
CA PRO A 154 4.13 20.35 -1.51
C PRO A 154 3.67 19.61 -2.77
N THR A 155 3.63 18.30 -2.74
CA THR A 155 3.17 17.47 -3.87
C THR A 155 1.68 17.61 -4.09
N LEU A 156 0.85 17.61 -3.04
CA LEU A 156 -0.60 17.81 -3.20
C LEU A 156 -0.93 19.22 -3.63
N ALA A 157 -0.24 20.23 -3.10
CA ALA A 157 -0.39 21.62 -3.57
C ALA A 157 -0.11 21.75 -5.08
N LYS A 158 0.95 21.10 -5.58
CA LYS A 158 1.26 21.05 -7.01
C LYS A 158 0.20 20.30 -7.81
N ARG A 159 -0.28 19.14 -7.32
CA ARG A 159 -1.32 18.36 -8.00
C ARG A 159 -2.66 19.09 -8.08
N ALA A 160 -2.98 19.91 -7.08
CA ALA A 160 -4.21 20.69 -7.06
C ALA A 160 -4.33 21.65 -8.26
N LEU A 161 -3.21 22.11 -8.82
CA LEU A 161 -3.21 22.94 -10.04
C LEU A 161 -3.73 22.20 -11.27
N ASP A 162 -3.69 20.88 -11.27
CA ASP A 162 -4.14 20.01 -12.37
C ASP A 162 -5.49 19.32 -12.07
N LEU A 163 -6.21 19.70 -11.02
CA LEU A 163 -7.41 19.01 -10.53
C LEU A 163 -8.46 18.84 -11.64
N GLU A 164 -8.79 19.90 -12.35
CA GLU A 164 -9.81 19.84 -13.42
C GLU A 164 -9.42 18.85 -14.53
N ARG A 165 -8.13 18.73 -14.82
CA ARG A 165 -7.62 17.73 -15.77
C ARG A 165 -7.82 16.31 -15.23
N PHE A 166 -7.61 16.07 -13.94
CA PHE A 166 -7.83 14.76 -13.32
C PHE A 166 -9.32 14.39 -13.26
N LYS A 167 -10.20 15.37 -13.09
CA LYS A 167 -11.67 15.19 -13.10
C LYS A 167 -12.21 14.93 -14.51
N ALA A 168 -11.61 15.55 -15.53
CA ALA A 168 -12.02 15.43 -16.91
C ALA A 168 -11.76 14.03 -17.53
N SER A 169 -10.89 13.23 -16.93
CA SER A 169 -10.59 11.88 -17.43
C SER A 169 -10.40 10.89 -16.29
N PRO A 170 -10.95 9.67 -16.37
CA PRO A 170 -10.72 8.60 -15.40
C PRO A 170 -9.28 8.07 -15.44
N ARG A 171 -8.47 8.48 -16.43
CA ARG A 171 -7.09 8.03 -16.66
C ARG A 171 -6.16 9.21 -16.86
N ARG A 172 -4.89 9.00 -16.50
CA ARG A 172 -3.77 9.89 -16.79
C ARG A 172 -2.62 9.08 -17.39
N LYS A 173 -1.78 9.76 -18.17
CA LYS A 173 -0.59 9.15 -18.76
C LYS A 173 0.39 8.67 -17.69
N ARG A 174 1.01 7.52 -17.93
CA ARG A 174 2.13 6.96 -17.19
C ARG A 174 3.18 6.47 -18.19
N ASP A 175 4.30 7.16 -18.26
CA ASP A 175 5.47 6.82 -19.05
C ASP A 175 6.69 6.69 -18.13
N GLN A 176 7.85 6.33 -18.69
CA GLN A 176 9.09 6.20 -17.92
C GLN A 176 9.47 7.51 -17.22
N ALA A 177 9.27 8.66 -17.85
CA ALA A 177 9.57 9.97 -17.26
C ALA A 177 8.72 10.23 -16.00
N MET A 178 7.44 9.86 -16.03
CA MET A 178 6.58 9.94 -14.84
C MET A 178 7.06 8.98 -13.75
N ILE A 179 7.46 7.76 -14.10
CA ILE A 179 8.00 6.79 -13.15
C ILE A 179 9.29 7.33 -12.52
N ASP A 180 10.22 7.84 -13.31
CA ASP A 180 11.49 8.43 -12.83
C ASP A 180 11.23 9.61 -11.87
N SER A 181 10.17 10.39 -12.11
CA SER A 181 9.78 11.50 -11.26
C SER A 181 9.37 11.08 -9.84
N ILE A 182 8.91 9.84 -9.64
CA ILE A 182 8.57 9.30 -8.31
C ILE A 182 9.82 9.24 -7.43
N PHE A 183 10.98 8.91 -8.01
CA PHE A 183 12.24 8.70 -7.31
C PHE A 183 13.09 9.96 -7.14
N SER A 184 12.75 11.02 -7.85
CA SER A 184 13.50 12.29 -7.83
C SER A 184 12.74 13.46 -7.22
N ARG A 185 11.41 13.38 -7.12
CA ARG A 185 10.51 14.44 -6.70
C ARG A 185 10.79 14.98 -5.30
N ASP A 186 10.94 14.07 -4.33
CA ASP A 186 11.06 14.43 -2.91
C ASP A 186 12.54 14.61 -2.50
N LYS A 187 13.35 13.58 -2.69
CA LYS A 187 14.79 13.59 -2.43
C LYS A 187 15.51 12.63 -3.38
N PRO A 188 16.22 13.14 -4.39
CA PRO A 188 17.04 12.30 -5.26
C PRO A 188 18.09 11.49 -4.48
N GLY A 189 18.34 10.26 -4.93
CA GLY A 189 19.37 9.38 -4.36
C GLY A 189 18.94 8.54 -3.16
N THR A 190 17.66 8.59 -2.74
CA THR A 190 17.10 7.73 -1.68
C THR A 190 16.79 6.31 -2.17
N SER A 191 16.74 6.06 -3.48
CA SER A 191 16.62 4.74 -4.11
C SER A 191 17.88 4.41 -4.92
N GLU A 192 18.13 3.11 -5.17
CA GLU A 192 19.23 2.70 -6.06
C GLU A 192 18.94 3.11 -7.51
N PRO A 193 19.98 3.44 -8.30
CA PRO A 193 19.79 3.96 -9.67
C PRO A 193 19.02 3.02 -10.61
N GLY A 194 19.09 1.70 -10.39
CA GLY A 194 18.40 0.71 -11.22
C GLY A 194 16.91 0.54 -10.91
N VAL A 195 16.42 1.07 -9.79
CA VAL A 195 15.02 0.88 -9.34
C VAL A 195 14.00 1.50 -10.29
N PRO A 196 14.13 2.77 -10.74
CA PRO A 196 13.16 3.37 -11.66
C PRO A 196 13.00 2.57 -12.96
N ALA A 197 14.12 2.11 -13.54
CA ALA A 197 14.11 1.31 -14.76
C ALA A 197 13.46 -0.07 -14.53
N ALA A 198 13.75 -0.73 -13.40
CA ALA A 198 13.15 -2.02 -13.06
C ALA A 198 11.63 -1.90 -12.83
N VAL A 199 11.16 -0.84 -12.18
CA VAL A 199 9.73 -0.54 -12.01
C VAL A 199 9.08 -0.30 -13.37
N GLY A 200 9.68 0.55 -14.21
CA GLY A 200 9.17 0.87 -15.55
C GLY A 200 9.09 -0.36 -16.45
N ALA A 201 10.09 -1.22 -16.41
CA ALA A 201 10.13 -2.45 -17.20
C ALA A 201 8.92 -3.37 -16.93
N ILE A 202 8.37 -3.35 -15.73
CA ILE A 202 7.17 -4.12 -15.38
C ILE A 202 5.91 -3.30 -15.66
N GLU A 203 5.83 -2.07 -15.13
CA GLU A 203 4.61 -1.26 -15.19
C GLU A 203 4.16 -0.94 -16.62
N LEU A 204 5.09 -0.62 -17.51
CA LEU A 204 4.75 -0.26 -18.88
C LEU A 204 4.25 -1.45 -19.71
N THR A 205 4.45 -2.69 -19.26
CA THR A 205 3.79 -3.86 -19.87
C THR A 205 2.28 -3.88 -19.66
N PHE A 206 1.79 -3.17 -18.64
CA PHE A 206 0.35 -3.03 -18.33
C PHE A 206 -0.30 -1.83 -19.01
N GLY A 207 0.43 -1.11 -19.86
CA GLY A 207 -0.03 0.07 -20.58
C GLY A 207 0.46 1.40 -19.99
N GLU A 208 0.24 2.45 -20.76
CA GLU A 208 0.73 3.81 -20.47
C GLU A 208 -0.30 4.70 -19.75
N GLU A 209 -1.33 4.10 -19.19
CA GLU A 209 -2.38 4.82 -18.47
C GLU A 209 -2.59 4.25 -17.07
N VAL A 210 -2.95 5.13 -16.15
CA VAL A 210 -3.24 4.81 -14.76
C VAL A 210 -4.40 5.66 -14.24
N PRO A 211 -5.25 5.15 -13.32
CA PRO A 211 -6.42 5.85 -12.82
C PRO A 211 -6.11 7.22 -12.18
N THR A 212 -7.09 8.12 -12.19
CA THR A 212 -7.02 9.46 -11.59
C THR A 212 -7.74 9.56 -10.26
N GLY A 213 -8.64 8.64 -9.90
CA GLY A 213 -9.55 8.79 -8.75
C GLY A 213 -8.84 9.06 -7.43
N THR A 214 -7.75 8.35 -7.14
CA THR A 214 -6.98 8.61 -5.91
C THR A 214 -6.33 10.00 -5.87
N TYR A 215 -6.01 10.60 -7.03
CA TYR A 215 -5.49 11.96 -7.09
C TYR A 215 -6.59 12.98 -6.79
N VAL A 216 -7.80 12.76 -7.35
CA VAL A 216 -8.98 13.58 -7.05
C VAL A 216 -9.29 13.52 -5.57
N ASP A 217 -9.37 12.31 -4.98
CA ASP A 217 -9.66 12.14 -3.55
C ASP A 217 -8.63 12.83 -2.66
N MET A 218 -7.33 12.66 -2.95
CA MET A 218 -6.28 13.29 -2.15
C MET A 218 -6.21 14.80 -2.27
N ILE A 219 -6.89 15.40 -3.25
CA ILE A 219 -6.97 16.86 -3.40
C ILE A 219 -8.26 17.42 -2.80
N GLU A 220 -9.40 16.75 -2.99
CA GLU A 220 -10.72 17.28 -2.65
C GLU A 220 -11.36 16.66 -1.40
N ASN A 221 -11.05 15.39 -1.10
CA ASN A 221 -11.83 14.58 -0.17
C ASN A 221 -11.09 14.20 1.13
N LEU A 222 -9.88 14.74 1.37
CA LEU A 222 -9.20 14.53 2.64
C LEU A 222 -9.86 15.35 3.78
N PRO A 223 -9.98 14.79 4.98
CA PRO A 223 -9.55 13.44 5.37
C PRO A 223 -10.50 12.34 4.90
N ILE A 224 -9.95 11.22 4.41
CA ILE A 224 -10.75 10.04 4.02
C ILE A 224 -11.31 9.30 5.25
N VAL A 225 -10.54 9.28 6.33
CA VAL A 225 -10.90 8.59 7.59
C VAL A 225 -10.52 9.49 8.75
N GLU A 226 -11.46 9.67 9.68
CA GLU A 226 -11.15 10.28 10.97
C GLU A 226 -10.47 9.24 11.88
N PRO A 227 -9.39 9.62 12.61
CA PRO A 227 -8.61 8.68 13.42
C PRO A 227 -9.44 7.89 14.42
N GLU A 228 -10.50 8.49 14.98
CA GLU A 228 -11.38 7.88 15.96
C GLU A 228 -12.25 6.74 15.40
N GLN A 229 -12.29 6.58 14.07
CA GLN A 229 -12.99 5.47 13.41
C GLN A 229 -12.17 4.18 13.42
N LEU A 230 -10.86 4.25 13.61
CA LEU A 230 -9.97 3.08 13.67
C LEU A 230 -10.06 2.40 15.04
N ARG A 231 -10.21 1.06 15.06
CA ARG A 231 -10.50 0.28 16.26
C ARG A 231 -9.42 -0.71 16.68
N GLY A 232 -8.45 -0.97 15.81
CA GLY A 232 -7.35 -1.91 16.06
C GLY A 232 -6.00 -1.23 16.21
N PRO A 233 -4.93 -1.99 16.42
CA PRO A 233 -3.56 -1.48 16.44
C PRO A 233 -3.19 -0.79 15.13
N VAL A 234 -2.59 0.41 15.21
CA VAL A 234 -2.20 1.22 14.04
C VAL A 234 -0.75 1.66 14.14
N MET A 235 0.02 1.42 13.08
CA MET A 235 1.34 2.02 12.91
C MET A 235 1.33 3.00 11.74
N LEU A 236 1.75 4.24 12.00
CA LEU A 236 2.13 5.20 10.95
C LEU A 236 3.63 5.06 10.68
N ILE A 237 4.02 4.94 9.42
CA ILE A 237 5.42 4.90 9.03
C ILE A 237 5.64 5.76 7.79
N THR A 238 6.62 6.65 7.83
CA THR A 238 6.90 7.60 6.74
C THR A 238 8.40 7.80 6.56
N GLY A 239 8.80 8.38 5.42
CA GLY A 239 10.18 8.77 5.16
C GLY A 239 10.48 10.17 5.68
N GLU A 240 11.72 10.39 6.12
CA GLU A 240 12.22 11.72 6.54
C GLU A 240 12.00 12.81 5.47
N TYR A 241 12.09 12.44 4.20
CA TYR A 241 11.95 13.35 3.06
C TYR A 241 10.63 13.16 2.30
N ASP A 242 9.59 12.66 2.97
CA ASP A 242 8.29 12.45 2.32
C ASP A 242 7.64 13.79 1.93
N GLY A 243 7.50 14.04 0.63
CA GLY A 243 6.90 15.26 0.09
C GLY A 243 5.38 15.18 -0.13
N ILE A 244 4.74 14.05 0.26
CA ILE A 244 3.28 13.87 0.21
C ILE A 244 2.70 13.85 1.62
N ALA A 245 3.24 13.03 2.49
CA ALA A 245 2.82 12.89 3.88
C ALA A 245 3.66 13.80 4.78
N SER A 246 3.15 14.97 5.16
CA SER A 246 3.91 15.87 6.02
C SER A 246 3.95 15.35 7.46
N PRO A 247 5.07 15.51 8.18
CA PRO A 247 5.18 15.06 9.58
C PRO A 247 4.14 15.70 10.50
N ASP A 248 3.82 16.97 10.32
CA ASP A 248 2.84 17.69 11.15
C ASP A 248 1.42 17.15 10.95
N ASP A 249 1.04 16.84 9.71
CA ASP A 249 -0.24 16.23 9.35
C ASP A 249 -0.37 14.83 9.98
N LEU A 250 0.70 14.04 9.92
CA LEU A 250 0.77 12.72 10.54
C LEU A 250 0.76 12.78 12.07
N LEU A 251 1.43 13.75 12.69
CA LEU A 251 1.39 13.95 14.14
C LEU A 251 0.01 14.38 14.62
N GLU A 252 -0.73 15.16 13.82
CA GLU A 252 -2.13 15.49 14.13
C GLU A 252 -3.00 14.24 14.11
N PHE A 253 -2.90 13.41 13.07
CA PHE A 253 -3.58 12.13 13.01
C PHE A 253 -3.23 11.22 14.19
N TYR A 254 -1.93 11.05 14.49
CA TYR A 254 -1.45 10.23 15.59
C TYR A 254 -2.00 10.66 16.94
N ARG A 255 -2.08 11.98 17.21
CA ARG A 255 -2.64 12.49 18.47
C ARG A 255 -4.10 12.16 18.63
N LYS A 256 -4.87 12.18 17.55
CA LYS A 256 -6.30 11.87 17.51
C LYS A 256 -6.62 10.38 17.57
N LEU A 257 -5.67 9.50 17.25
CA LEU A 257 -5.82 8.06 17.46
C LEU A 257 -5.94 7.78 18.97
N THR A 258 -7.14 7.43 19.43
CA THR A 258 -7.45 7.19 20.84
C THR A 258 -8.01 5.79 21.05
N GLY A 259 -7.71 5.17 22.20
CA GLY A 259 -8.25 3.87 22.55
C GLY A 259 -7.68 2.68 21.76
N VAL A 260 -6.55 2.87 21.05
CA VAL A 260 -5.87 1.83 20.28
C VAL A 260 -4.37 1.85 20.56
N GLU A 261 -3.73 0.68 20.41
CA GLU A 261 -2.27 0.60 20.34
C GLU A 261 -1.79 1.37 19.08
N LYS A 262 -0.83 2.28 19.25
CA LYS A 262 -0.37 3.12 18.14
C LYS A 262 1.12 3.35 18.16
N GLN A 263 1.73 3.35 16.98
CA GLN A 263 3.15 3.66 16.78
C GLN A 263 3.30 4.69 15.67
N PHE A 264 4.35 5.52 15.74
CA PHE A 264 4.72 6.46 14.69
C PHE A 264 6.23 6.40 14.46
N ILE A 265 6.62 6.04 13.24
CA ILE A 265 8.01 5.80 12.82
C ILE A 265 8.34 6.72 11.66
N VAL A 266 9.49 7.39 11.76
CA VAL A 266 10.10 8.15 10.65
C VAL A 266 11.38 7.44 10.23
N LEU A 267 11.43 6.99 8.98
CA LEU A 267 12.60 6.29 8.41
C LEU A 267 13.64 7.32 7.94
N PRO A 268 14.88 7.27 8.47
CA PRO A 268 15.93 8.20 8.07
C PRO A 268 16.33 8.00 6.61
N ALA A 269 16.75 9.09 5.96
CA ALA A 269 17.24 9.14 4.58
C ALA A 269 16.31 8.42 3.56
N THR A 270 15.01 8.48 3.80
CA THR A 270 13.97 7.82 3.00
C THR A 270 12.98 8.86 2.49
N ALA A 271 12.61 8.79 1.21
CA ALA A 271 11.56 9.60 0.60
C ALA A 271 10.19 8.89 0.72
N HIS A 272 9.17 9.39 0.01
CA HIS A 272 7.81 8.86 0.04
C HIS A 272 7.70 7.37 -0.31
N SER A 273 8.50 6.88 -1.25
CA SER A 273 8.47 5.48 -1.72
C SER A 273 9.30 4.58 -0.80
N LEU A 274 8.71 4.12 0.29
CA LEU A 274 9.37 3.41 1.38
C LEU A 274 9.96 2.06 0.93
N VAL A 275 9.17 1.28 0.16
CA VAL A 275 9.54 -0.08 -0.27
C VAL A 275 10.71 -0.09 -1.27
N TRP A 276 10.95 1.01 -1.97
CA TRP A 276 12.03 1.15 -2.94
C TRP A 276 13.25 1.92 -2.41
N SER A 277 13.22 2.29 -1.13
CA SER A 277 14.34 3.00 -0.48
C SER A 277 15.60 2.13 -0.40
N LYS A 278 16.76 2.78 -0.40
CA LYS A 278 18.02 2.16 0.01
C LYS A 278 17.93 1.61 1.43
N ASN A 279 17.17 2.29 2.28
CA ASN A 279 16.93 1.93 3.69
C ASN A 279 15.69 1.04 3.90
N ARG A 280 15.18 0.35 2.86
CA ARG A 280 14.02 -0.54 2.93
C ARG A 280 14.13 -1.62 4.01
N GLN A 281 15.34 -2.01 4.41
CA GLN A 281 15.54 -2.98 5.50
C GLN A 281 15.09 -2.42 6.86
N LEU A 282 15.14 -1.10 7.07
CA LEU A 282 14.55 -0.47 8.26
C LEU A 282 13.01 -0.56 8.23
N LEU A 283 12.41 -0.38 7.04
CA LEU A 283 10.97 -0.62 6.87
C LEU A 283 10.63 -2.07 7.24
N TRP A 284 11.37 -3.06 6.74
CA TRP A 284 11.12 -4.47 7.06
C TRP A 284 11.23 -4.76 8.55
N HIS A 285 12.23 -4.17 9.21
CA HIS A 285 12.42 -4.31 10.65
C HIS A 285 11.20 -3.82 11.44
N TRP A 286 10.76 -2.58 11.19
CA TRP A 286 9.63 -2.00 11.89
C TRP A 286 8.31 -2.70 11.59
N LEU A 287 8.07 -3.04 10.33
CA LEU A 287 6.90 -3.84 9.94
C LEU A 287 6.89 -5.17 10.69
N ARG A 288 7.99 -5.92 10.65
CA ARG A 288 8.09 -7.22 11.34
C ARG A 288 7.84 -7.08 12.84
N ALA A 289 8.48 -6.12 13.48
CA ALA A 289 8.33 -5.88 14.92
C ALA A 289 6.84 -5.67 15.26
N PHE A 290 6.18 -4.71 14.60
CA PHE A 290 4.79 -4.38 14.86
C PHE A 290 3.82 -5.52 14.53
N LEU A 291 3.99 -6.19 13.39
CA LEU A 291 3.11 -7.28 12.95
C LEU A 291 3.24 -8.56 13.78
N SER A 292 4.35 -8.72 14.53
CA SER A 292 4.63 -9.87 15.40
C SER A 292 4.50 -9.54 16.89
N GLU A 293 4.05 -8.34 17.26
CA GLU A 293 3.87 -7.96 18.66
C GLU A 293 2.81 -8.84 19.34
N PRO A 294 3.00 -9.17 20.64
CA PRO A 294 1.95 -9.79 21.45
C PRO A 294 0.69 -8.93 21.49
N ALA A 295 -0.45 -9.55 21.81
CA ALA A 295 -1.70 -8.82 21.98
C ALA A 295 -1.55 -7.73 23.06
N TYR A 296 -1.97 -6.52 22.74
CA TYR A 296 -2.00 -5.40 23.67
C TYR A 296 -3.03 -5.64 24.78
N THR A 297 -2.65 -5.38 26.03
CA THR A 297 -3.58 -5.42 27.16
C THR A 297 -3.88 -3.97 27.58
N PRO A 298 -5.10 -3.47 27.32
CA PRO A 298 -5.47 -2.12 27.75
C PRO A 298 -5.50 -2.01 29.27
N VAL A 299 -5.11 -0.84 29.81
CA VAL A 299 -5.18 -0.51 31.25
C VAL A 299 -6.52 0.10 31.59
#